data_31599c380a9e2edc19ebed0ca4918336
#
_entry.id   31599c380a9e2edc19ebed0ca4918336
#
_cell.length_a   1.000
_cell.length_b   1.000
_cell.length_c   1.000
_cell.angle_alpha   90.00
_cell.angle_beta   90.00
_cell.angle_gamma   90.00
#
_symmetry.space_group_name_H-M   'P 1'
#
loop_
_entity.id
_entity.type
_entity.pdbx_description
1 polymer ?
#
loop_
_entity_poly.entity_id
_entity_poly.type
_entity_poly.pdbx_seq_one_letter_code
_entity_poly.pdbx_strand_id
1 'polypeptide(L)'
;MRFQKPIINKWQKKFNNKSKIEQLIIRSNLLGQDLKITNFGGGNTSSKVVTKDPINKKNTTILYVKGSGGDLGSINKDGFASLYMDKLESLKNVYRGFDYEDEMVSYYPMCTFNNNPRAASIDTPLHAYVPFPEVDHTHPDSIIALATMNNGREVINKVYQGKVGWLNWQRPGFDLGLKMENLIEKNKDIMGIVLGHHGLFTWGDTSKECYSNSVQL
;
A
#
# COMPACT_ATOMS: atom_id res chain seq x y z
N MET A 1 16.48 -14.77 -27.12
CA MET A 1 15.69 -14.15 -26.04
C MET A 1 16.65 -13.49 -25.05
N ARG A 2 16.59 -12.18 -24.85
CA ARG A 2 17.35 -11.54 -23.75
C ARG A 2 16.52 -11.68 -22.48
N PHE A 3 16.91 -12.55 -21.56
CA PHE A 3 16.31 -12.61 -20.24
C PHE A 3 16.49 -11.24 -19.55
N GLN A 4 15.42 -10.67 -19.02
CA GLN A 4 15.56 -9.48 -18.21
C GLN A 4 16.41 -9.81 -16.99
N LYS A 5 17.33 -8.91 -16.65
CA LYS A 5 18.11 -9.05 -15.42
C LYS A 5 17.14 -9.00 -14.21
N PRO A 6 17.35 -9.84 -13.19
CA PRO A 6 16.51 -9.83 -12.00
C PRO A 6 16.53 -8.43 -11.36
N ILE A 7 15.45 -8.10 -10.67
CA ILE A 7 15.38 -6.89 -9.85
C ILE A 7 16.34 -7.05 -8.68
N ILE A 8 17.16 -6.04 -8.42
CA ILE A 8 18.15 -6.07 -7.35
C ILE A 8 17.58 -5.32 -6.15
N ASN A 9 17.60 -5.96 -4.97
CA ASN A 9 17.26 -5.29 -3.74
C ASN A 9 18.32 -4.21 -3.42
N LYS A 10 17.88 -2.94 -3.44
CA LYS A 10 18.74 -1.75 -3.25
C LYS A 10 18.71 -1.22 -1.81
N TRP A 11 18.03 -1.92 -0.87
CA TRP A 11 17.97 -1.50 0.52
C TRP A 11 19.35 -1.57 1.18
N GLN A 12 19.79 -0.46 1.80
CA GLN A 12 21.08 -0.37 2.46
C GLN A 12 20.91 -0.40 3.98
N LYS A 13 21.81 -1.08 4.69
CA LYS A 13 21.79 -1.22 6.16
C LYS A 13 21.68 0.13 6.89
N LYS A 14 22.30 1.19 6.36
CA LYS A 14 22.25 2.54 6.94
C LYS A 14 20.85 3.14 6.99
N PHE A 15 19.92 2.69 6.14
CA PHE A 15 18.55 3.20 6.13
C PHE A 15 17.75 2.74 7.35
N ASN A 16 18.12 1.62 7.99
CA ASN A 16 17.46 1.13 9.21
C ASN A 16 17.58 2.11 10.39
N ASN A 17 18.57 3.00 10.38
CA ASN A 17 18.80 3.98 11.43
C ASN A 17 18.06 5.31 11.20
N LYS A 18 17.31 5.43 10.12
CA LYS A 18 16.48 6.59 9.80
C LYS A 18 15.14 6.55 10.53
N SER A 19 14.50 7.70 10.70
CA SER A 19 13.14 7.78 11.21
C SER A 19 12.16 7.00 10.30
N LYS A 20 11.01 6.60 10.83
CA LYS A 20 9.99 5.87 10.06
C LYS A 20 9.55 6.61 8.79
N ILE A 21 9.40 7.93 8.87
CA ILE A 21 9.03 8.77 7.72
C ILE A 21 10.16 8.83 6.68
N GLU A 22 11.42 8.97 7.12
CA GLU A 22 12.55 8.92 6.18
C GLU A 22 12.66 7.54 5.51
N GLN A 23 12.42 6.45 6.26
CA GLN A 23 12.40 5.10 5.69
C GLN A 23 11.28 4.94 4.67
N LEU A 24 10.07 5.46 4.93
CA LEU A 24 8.96 5.48 3.99
C LEU A 24 9.34 6.23 2.71
N ILE A 25 9.93 7.43 2.80
CA ILE A 25 10.38 8.20 1.64
C ILE A 25 11.42 7.43 0.83
N ILE A 26 12.44 6.87 1.50
CA ILE A 26 13.50 6.07 0.85
C ILE A 26 12.89 4.86 0.14
N ARG A 27 12.01 4.12 0.80
CA ARG A 27 11.32 2.95 0.22
C ARG A 27 10.54 3.34 -1.03
N SER A 28 9.75 4.39 -0.94
CA SER A 28 8.97 4.92 -2.05
C SER A 28 9.84 5.29 -3.24
N ASN A 29 10.93 6.00 -3.00
CA ASN A 29 11.85 6.42 -4.06
C ASN A 29 12.56 5.21 -4.69
N LEU A 30 12.97 4.22 -3.90
CA LEU A 30 13.58 3.00 -4.43
C LEU A 30 12.63 2.19 -5.32
N LEU A 31 11.34 2.12 -4.95
CA LEU A 31 10.31 1.46 -5.74
C LEU A 31 10.01 2.24 -7.03
N GLY A 32 9.74 3.55 -6.92
CA GLY A 32 9.36 4.39 -8.05
C GLY A 32 10.49 4.66 -9.05
N GLN A 33 11.76 4.55 -8.63
CA GLN A 33 12.91 4.68 -9.53
C GLN A 33 13.23 3.42 -10.34
N ASP A 34 12.56 2.31 -10.07
CA ASP A 34 12.72 1.07 -10.82
C ASP A 34 11.44 0.75 -11.60
N LEU A 35 11.42 1.11 -12.88
CA LEU A 35 10.26 0.93 -13.76
C LEU A 35 9.83 -0.53 -13.96
N LYS A 36 10.61 -1.50 -13.47
CA LYS A 36 10.20 -2.90 -13.41
C LYS A 36 9.28 -3.19 -12.22
N ILE A 37 9.34 -2.35 -11.17
CA ILE A 37 8.53 -2.49 -9.96
C ILE A 37 7.23 -1.69 -10.09
N THR A 38 7.32 -0.47 -10.61
CA THR A 38 6.11 0.34 -10.86
C THR A 38 6.34 1.34 -11.98
N ASN A 39 5.30 1.66 -12.73
CA ASN A 39 5.32 2.67 -13.76
C ASN A 39 5.37 4.08 -13.16
N PHE A 40 5.79 5.07 -13.97
CA PHE A 40 5.82 6.48 -13.57
C PHE A 40 4.41 6.95 -13.14
N GLY A 41 4.37 7.61 -11.99
CA GLY A 41 3.12 8.14 -11.41
C GLY A 41 2.21 7.07 -10.80
N GLY A 42 2.50 5.77 -11.00
CA GLY A 42 1.71 4.66 -10.46
C GLY A 42 2.12 4.24 -9.06
N GLY A 43 1.24 3.48 -8.42
CA GLY A 43 1.46 2.93 -7.09
C GLY A 43 1.37 3.94 -5.95
N ASN A 44 1.35 3.41 -4.75
CA ASN A 44 1.42 4.18 -3.50
C ASN A 44 2.03 3.34 -2.37
N THR A 45 2.51 4.03 -1.34
CA THR A 45 3.18 3.43 -0.20
C THR A 45 2.67 4.06 1.07
N SER A 46 2.76 3.33 2.18
CA SER A 46 2.36 3.86 3.48
C SER A 46 3.17 3.30 4.64
N SER A 47 3.15 4.05 5.76
CA SER A 47 3.64 3.60 7.06
C SER A 47 2.65 4.00 8.15
N LYS A 48 2.36 3.08 9.08
CA LYS A 48 1.65 3.35 10.33
C LYS A 48 2.67 3.68 11.41
N VAL A 49 2.61 4.87 11.94
CA VAL A 49 3.62 5.40 12.89
C VAL A 49 2.95 5.82 14.18
N VAL A 50 3.42 5.29 15.29
CA VAL A 50 3.00 5.77 16.62
C VAL A 50 3.69 7.10 16.91
N THR A 51 2.91 8.12 17.23
CA THR A 51 3.37 9.46 17.59
C THR A 51 2.52 10.05 18.71
N LYS A 52 2.95 11.19 19.27
CA LYS A 52 2.15 11.95 20.23
C LYS A 52 1.18 12.86 19.50
N ASP A 53 -0.09 12.77 19.86
CA ASP A 53 -1.09 13.74 19.43
C ASP A 53 -0.69 15.15 19.90
N PRO A 54 -0.67 16.16 19.02
CA PRO A 54 -0.21 17.52 19.38
C PRO A 54 -1.14 18.23 20.36
N ILE A 55 -2.41 17.81 20.47
CA ILE A 55 -3.42 18.44 21.31
C ILE A 55 -3.48 17.75 22.67
N ASN A 56 -3.83 16.47 22.70
CA ASN A 56 -4.08 15.72 23.94
C ASN A 56 -2.83 15.04 24.51
N LYS A 57 -1.69 15.05 23.79
CA LYS A 57 -0.38 14.48 24.16
C LYS A 57 -0.36 12.97 24.35
N LYS A 58 -1.43 12.25 24.01
CA LYS A 58 -1.50 10.79 24.06
C LYS A 58 -0.82 10.17 22.85
N ASN A 59 -0.32 8.94 23.00
CA ASN A 59 0.17 8.18 21.87
C ASN A 59 -1.00 7.81 20.95
N THR A 60 -0.82 8.03 19.66
CA THR A 60 -1.77 7.69 18.61
C THR A 60 -1.05 7.11 17.42
N THR A 61 -1.72 6.26 16.66
CA THR A 61 -1.17 5.71 15.41
C THR A 61 -1.65 6.54 14.23
N ILE A 62 -0.70 7.01 13.43
CA ILE A 62 -0.96 7.81 12.23
C ILE A 62 -0.55 7.00 11.01
N LEU A 63 -1.45 6.88 10.05
CA LEU A 63 -1.17 6.40 8.71
C LEU A 63 -0.59 7.56 7.89
N TYR A 64 0.64 7.40 7.44
CA TYR A 64 1.22 8.20 6.36
C TYR A 64 1.07 7.42 5.08
N VAL A 65 0.30 7.93 4.14
CA VAL A 65 0.03 7.28 2.85
C VAL A 65 0.25 8.29 1.71
N LYS A 66 0.81 7.84 0.59
CA LYS A 66 0.98 8.71 -0.58
C LYS A 66 -0.37 9.30 -0.96
N GLY A 67 -0.40 10.63 -1.01
CA GLY A 67 -1.58 11.37 -1.44
C GLY A 67 -1.84 11.24 -2.94
N SER A 68 -2.98 11.76 -3.37
CA SER A 68 -3.40 11.74 -4.78
C SER A 68 -2.39 12.47 -5.67
N GLY A 69 -2.04 11.87 -6.81
CA GLY A 69 -1.08 12.40 -7.78
C GLY A 69 0.38 12.29 -7.33
N GLY A 70 1.31 12.72 -8.17
CA GLY A 70 2.74 12.66 -7.93
C GLY A 70 3.35 11.27 -8.17
N ASP A 71 4.67 11.23 -8.33
CA ASP A 71 5.45 10.04 -8.62
C ASP A 71 6.17 9.52 -7.38
N LEU A 72 6.19 8.18 -7.18
CA LEU A 72 6.90 7.55 -6.07
C LEU A 72 8.41 7.78 -6.14
N GLY A 73 8.99 7.79 -7.34
CA GLY A 73 10.44 7.89 -7.54
C GLY A 73 11.05 9.21 -7.09
N SER A 74 10.22 10.24 -6.90
CA SER A 74 10.63 11.59 -6.50
C SER A 74 9.86 12.15 -5.31
N ILE A 75 9.04 11.30 -4.65
CA ILE A 75 8.21 11.75 -3.52
C ILE A 75 9.07 12.22 -2.34
N ASN A 76 8.63 13.28 -1.71
CA ASN A 76 9.14 13.80 -0.45
C ASN A 76 8.06 13.76 0.63
N LYS A 77 8.33 14.30 1.82
CA LYS A 77 7.41 14.30 2.95
C LYS A 77 6.03 14.92 2.62
N ASP A 78 6.01 15.97 1.80
CA ASP A 78 4.79 16.69 1.45
C ASP A 78 3.90 15.92 0.45
N GLY A 79 4.42 14.83 -0.11
CA GLY A 79 3.65 13.92 -0.96
C GLY A 79 2.75 12.96 -0.19
N PHE A 80 2.85 12.90 1.14
CA PHE A 80 2.05 12.01 1.98
C PHE A 80 0.94 12.75 2.70
N ALA A 81 -0.26 12.18 2.66
CA ALA A 81 -1.34 12.51 3.58
C ALA A 81 -1.11 11.78 4.92
N SER A 82 -1.51 12.40 6.03
CA SER A 82 -1.42 11.83 7.36
C SER A 82 -2.80 11.75 8.00
N LEU A 83 -3.21 10.57 8.46
CA LEU A 83 -4.56 10.30 8.96
C LEU A 83 -4.51 9.53 10.27
N TYR A 84 -5.43 9.83 11.17
CA TYR A 84 -5.63 9.06 12.40
C TYR A 84 -6.15 7.65 12.08
N MET A 85 -5.45 6.62 12.54
CA MET A 85 -5.87 5.24 12.33
C MET A 85 -7.17 4.90 13.06
N ASP A 86 -7.37 5.39 14.27
CA ASP A 86 -8.59 5.17 15.04
C ASP A 86 -9.84 5.74 14.34
N LYS A 87 -9.69 6.91 13.68
CA LYS A 87 -10.77 7.49 12.89
C LYS A 87 -11.03 6.67 11.61
N LEU A 88 -9.98 6.23 10.92
CA LEU A 88 -10.13 5.36 9.75
C LEU A 88 -10.81 4.03 10.11
N GLU A 89 -10.44 3.42 11.25
CA GLU A 89 -11.12 2.22 11.75
C GLU A 89 -12.59 2.48 12.07
N SER A 90 -12.90 3.65 12.63
CA SER A 90 -14.29 4.03 12.95
C SER A 90 -15.19 4.18 11.71
N LEU A 91 -14.60 4.40 10.53
CA LEU A 91 -15.35 4.46 9.28
C LEU A 91 -16.04 3.13 8.94
N LYS A 92 -15.53 2.00 9.45
CA LYS A 92 -16.20 0.68 9.30
C LYS A 92 -17.64 0.69 9.86
N ASN A 93 -17.90 1.52 10.89
CA ASN A 93 -19.21 1.61 11.52
C ASN A 93 -20.24 2.42 10.71
N VAL A 94 -19.78 3.26 9.79
CA VAL A 94 -20.65 4.09 8.94
C VAL A 94 -20.74 3.58 7.51
N TYR A 95 -19.94 2.57 7.14
CA TYR A 95 -19.98 1.97 5.82
C TYR A 95 -21.28 1.21 5.58
N ARG A 96 -22.00 1.59 4.54
CA ARG A 96 -23.33 1.06 4.19
C ARG A 96 -23.34 0.04 3.04
N GLY A 97 -22.16 -0.35 2.57
CA GLY A 97 -22.01 -1.28 1.47
C GLY A 97 -21.59 -0.62 0.16
N PHE A 98 -21.35 -1.46 -0.85
CA PHE A 98 -20.70 -1.09 -2.11
C PHE A 98 -21.40 0.06 -2.87
N ASP A 99 -22.72 0.15 -2.81
CA ASP A 99 -23.49 1.21 -3.48
C ASP A 99 -23.24 2.60 -2.89
N TYR A 100 -22.63 2.67 -1.70
CA TYR A 100 -22.31 3.90 -0.98
C TYR A 100 -20.80 4.17 -0.90
N GLU A 101 -20.02 3.54 -1.76
CA GLU A 101 -18.55 3.62 -1.78
C GLU A 101 -18.03 5.06 -1.89
N ASP A 102 -18.67 5.89 -2.71
CA ASP A 102 -18.25 7.28 -2.92
C ASP A 102 -18.43 8.17 -1.67
N GLU A 103 -19.36 7.82 -0.78
CA GLU A 103 -19.53 8.54 0.49
C GLU A 103 -18.29 8.42 1.37
N MET A 104 -17.63 7.27 1.34
CA MET A 104 -16.48 7.00 2.19
C MET A 104 -15.31 7.95 1.92
N VAL A 105 -15.13 8.37 0.66
CA VAL A 105 -14.10 9.34 0.27
C VAL A 105 -14.34 10.69 0.95
N SER A 106 -15.60 11.09 1.14
CA SER A 106 -15.96 12.35 1.78
C SER A 106 -15.59 12.42 3.27
N TYR A 107 -15.36 11.27 3.92
CA TYR A 107 -14.96 11.20 5.33
C TYR A 107 -13.44 11.33 5.54
N TYR A 108 -12.60 11.09 4.53
CA TYR A 108 -11.14 11.15 4.72
C TYR A 108 -10.62 12.50 5.22
N PRO A 109 -11.14 13.66 4.78
CA PRO A 109 -10.76 14.94 5.38
C PRO A 109 -11.00 15.04 6.89
N MET A 110 -12.03 14.35 7.42
CA MET A 110 -12.33 14.31 8.86
C MET A 110 -11.36 13.43 9.65
N CYS A 111 -10.60 12.57 8.95
CA CYS A 111 -9.60 11.70 9.56
C CYS A 111 -8.19 12.31 9.58
N THR A 112 -7.97 13.50 9.01
CA THR A 112 -6.64 14.09 8.89
C THR A 112 -6.00 14.41 10.25
N PHE A 113 -4.69 14.12 10.33
CA PHE A 113 -3.86 14.42 11.51
C PHE A 113 -3.25 15.81 11.44
N ASN A 114 -2.81 16.23 10.26
CA ASN A 114 -2.21 17.54 9.98
C ASN A 114 -2.86 18.20 8.77
N ASN A 115 -2.49 19.46 8.50
CA ASN A 115 -2.79 20.11 7.22
C ASN A 115 -2.02 19.38 6.12
N ASN A 116 -2.69 18.42 5.48
CA ASN A 116 -2.08 17.65 4.39
C ASN A 116 -1.96 18.52 3.16
N PRO A 117 -0.78 18.63 2.53
CA PRO A 117 -0.61 19.38 1.29
C PRO A 117 -1.29 18.69 0.09
N ARG A 118 -1.67 17.43 0.26
CA ARG A 118 -2.40 16.61 -0.73
C ARG A 118 -3.58 15.90 -0.09
N ALA A 119 -4.64 15.71 -0.88
CA ALA A 119 -5.77 14.88 -0.48
C ALA A 119 -5.33 13.42 -0.31
N ALA A 120 -5.97 12.72 0.62
CA ALA A 120 -5.79 11.29 0.77
C ALA A 120 -6.25 10.55 -0.51
N SER A 121 -5.52 9.51 -0.91
CA SER A 121 -5.87 8.67 -2.05
C SER A 121 -7.14 7.86 -1.78
N ILE A 122 -7.86 7.50 -2.83
CA ILE A 122 -8.95 6.52 -2.76
C ILE A 122 -8.45 5.15 -2.24
N ASP A 123 -7.16 4.85 -2.40
CA ASP A 123 -6.51 3.63 -1.90
C ASP A 123 -6.22 3.67 -0.39
N THR A 124 -6.54 4.76 0.30
CA THR A 124 -6.29 4.90 1.74
C THR A 124 -6.79 3.70 2.56
N PRO A 125 -8.00 3.14 2.36
CA PRO A 125 -8.48 1.96 3.08
C PRO A 125 -7.64 0.70 2.82
N LEU A 126 -7.12 0.54 1.59
CA LEU A 126 -6.27 -0.59 1.21
C LEU A 126 -4.95 -0.60 1.98
N HIS A 127 -4.47 0.57 2.39
CA HIS A 127 -3.31 0.73 3.24
C HIS A 127 -3.65 0.67 4.74
N ALA A 128 -4.79 1.26 5.12
CA ALA A 128 -5.22 1.33 6.51
C ALA A 128 -5.54 -0.06 7.08
N TYR A 129 -6.30 -0.87 6.33
CA TYR A 129 -6.85 -2.15 6.83
C TYR A 129 -5.94 -3.36 6.61
N VAL A 130 -4.87 -3.26 5.84
CA VAL A 130 -3.80 -4.27 5.85
C VAL A 130 -3.18 -4.29 7.26
N PRO A 131 -3.16 -5.44 8.00
CA PRO A 131 -2.79 -5.50 9.42
C PRO A 131 -1.27 -5.47 9.65
N PHE A 132 -0.55 -4.69 8.84
CA PHE A 132 0.90 -4.49 8.91
C PHE A 132 1.23 -3.00 8.92
N PRO A 133 2.35 -2.60 9.56
CA PRO A 133 2.73 -1.19 9.66
C PRO A 133 3.20 -0.58 8.34
N GLU A 134 3.80 -1.38 7.47
CA GLU A 134 4.36 -0.91 6.20
C GLU A 134 3.64 -1.60 5.04
N VAL A 135 3.13 -0.82 4.07
CA VAL A 135 2.38 -1.34 2.92
C VAL A 135 2.83 -0.65 1.64
N ASP A 136 3.05 -1.44 0.60
CA ASP A 136 3.37 -0.98 -0.75
C ASP A 136 2.31 -1.47 -1.74
N HIS A 137 1.89 -0.59 -2.62
CA HIS A 137 1.12 -0.91 -3.81
C HIS A 137 1.93 -0.50 -5.03
N THR A 138 2.12 -1.43 -5.95
CA THR A 138 2.97 -1.25 -7.13
C THR A 138 2.28 -1.81 -8.38
N HIS A 139 2.72 -1.32 -9.54
CA HIS A 139 2.21 -1.70 -10.84
C HIS A 139 3.32 -2.31 -11.72
N PRO A 140 3.90 -3.49 -11.36
CA PRO A 140 4.91 -4.13 -12.20
C PRO A 140 4.27 -4.65 -13.48
N ASP A 141 4.86 -4.38 -14.65
CA ASP A 141 4.33 -4.84 -15.94
C ASP A 141 4.14 -6.36 -15.98
N SER A 142 5.04 -7.12 -15.35
CA SER A 142 4.95 -8.58 -15.24
C SER A 142 3.71 -9.03 -14.47
N ILE A 143 3.41 -8.37 -13.35
CA ILE A 143 2.22 -8.68 -12.54
C ILE A 143 0.95 -8.24 -13.26
N ILE A 144 0.95 -7.04 -13.88
CA ILE A 144 -0.21 -6.56 -14.65
C ILE A 144 -0.51 -7.53 -15.80
N ALA A 145 0.52 -8.00 -16.52
CA ALA A 145 0.34 -8.98 -17.58
C ALA A 145 -0.35 -10.25 -17.06
N LEU A 146 0.09 -10.79 -15.92
CA LEU A 146 -0.54 -11.95 -15.30
C LEU A 146 -1.95 -11.63 -14.78
N ALA A 147 -2.13 -10.44 -14.16
CA ALA A 147 -3.41 -10.02 -13.60
C ALA A 147 -4.52 -9.79 -14.64
N THR A 148 -4.15 -9.60 -15.90
CA THR A 148 -5.09 -9.40 -17.03
C THR A 148 -5.39 -10.68 -17.82
N MET A 149 -4.70 -11.79 -17.52
CA MET A 149 -4.98 -13.08 -18.17
C MET A 149 -6.29 -13.69 -17.69
N ASN A 150 -7.02 -14.38 -18.56
CA ASN A 150 -8.25 -15.11 -18.19
C ASN A 150 -8.01 -16.16 -17.07
N ASN A 151 -6.84 -16.79 -17.06
CA ASN A 151 -6.42 -17.75 -16.02
C ASN A 151 -5.36 -17.17 -15.08
N GLY A 152 -5.29 -15.86 -14.93
CA GLY A 152 -4.26 -15.15 -14.14
C GLY A 152 -4.17 -15.65 -12.71
N ARG A 153 -5.32 -15.87 -12.04
CA ARG A 153 -5.36 -16.43 -10.69
C ARG A 153 -4.65 -17.77 -10.56
N GLU A 154 -4.88 -18.68 -11.52
CA GLU A 154 -4.26 -20.02 -11.53
C GLU A 154 -2.76 -19.92 -11.75
N VAL A 155 -2.35 -19.04 -12.68
CA VAL A 155 -0.93 -18.80 -12.97
C VAL A 155 -0.22 -18.19 -11.75
N ILE A 156 -0.78 -17.18 -11.11
CA ILE A 156 -0.25 -16.57 -9.88
C ILE A 156 -0.10 -17.62 -8.79
N ASN A 157 -1.14 -18.42 -8.55
CA ASN A 157 -1.09 -19.49 -7.54
C ASN A 157 0.02 -20.51 -7.83
N LYS A 158 0.19 -20.90 -9.10
CA LYS A 158 1.24 -21.83 -9.53
C LYS A 158 2.64 -21.23 -9.39
N VAL A 159 2.84 -19.99 -9.81
CA VAL A 159 4.14 -19.30 -9.78
C VAL A 159 4.58 -19.06 -8.32
N TYR A 160 3.69 -18.56 -7.49
CA TYR A 160 4.00 -18.17 -6.11
C TYR A 160 3.62 -19.23 -5.06
N GLN A 161 3.16 -20.41 -5.49
CA GLN A 161 2.89 -21.57 -4.62
C GLN A 161 2.02 -21.22 -3.40
N GLY A 162 0.98 -20.41 -3.60
CA GLY A 162 0.06 -19.98 -2.55
C GLY A 162 0.59 -18.86 -1.62
N LYS A 163 1.81 -18.35 -1.85
CA LYS A 163 2.37 -17.24 -1.05
C LYS A 163 1.83 -15.86 -1.47
N VAL A 164 1.05 -15.79 -2.53
CA VAL A 164 0.40 -14.56 -3.02
C VAL A 164 -1.09 -14.80 -3.16
N GLY A 165 -1.87 -13.95 -2.49
CA GLY A 165 -3.32 -13.97 -2.57
C GLY A 165 -3.83 -13.36 -3.88
N TRP A 166 -5.11 -13.56 -4.17
CA TRP A 166 -5.78 -13.00 -5.33
C TRP A 166 -7.13 -12.43 -4.93
N LEU A 167 -7.40 -11.19 -5.38
CA LEU A 167 -8.74 -10.61 -5.41
C LEU A 167 -9.13 -10.30 -6.85
N ASN A 168 -10.36 -10.67 -7.23
CA ASN A 168 -10.89 -10.31 -8.54
C ASN A 168 -10.99 -8.80 -8.68
N TRP A 169 -11.03 -8.33 -9.94
CA TRP A 169 -11.18 -6.92 -10.23
C TRP A 169 -12.36 -6.31 -9.48
N GLN A 170 -12.08 -5.20 -8.89
CA GLN A 170 -13.04 -4.36 -8.22
C GLN A 170 -12.51 -2.93 -8.22
N ARG A 171 -13.38 -1.94 -8.24
CA ARG A 171 -13.02 -0.55 -8.06
C ARG A 171 -12.22 -0.37 -6.76
N PRO A 172 -11.05 0.32 -6.78
CA PRO A 172 -10.34 0.69 -5.57
C PRO A 172 -11.22 1.52 -4.63
N GLY A 173 -11.11 1.25 -3.33
CA GLY A 173 -11.87 1.96 -2.33
C GLY A 173 -12.06 1.18 -1.04
N PHE A 174 -13.09 1.53 -0.28
CA PHE A 174 -13.33 1.04 1.07
C PHE A 174 -13.63 -0.47 1.11
N ASP A 175 -14.56 -0.93 0.27
CA ASP A 175 -14.95 -2.34 0.20
C ASP A 175 -13.77 -3.24 -0.18
N LEU A 176 -12.94 -2.80 -1.11
CA LEU A 176 -11.72 -3.55 -1.48
C LEU A 176 -10.75 -3.63 -0.30
N GLY A 177 -10.60 -2.55 0.49
CA GLY A 177 -9.79 -2.55 1.71
C GLY A 177 -10.25 -3.59 2.73
N LEU A 178 -11.58 -3.69 2.97
CA LEU A 178 -12.16 -4.71 3.86
C LEU A 178 -11.95 -6.14 3.34
N LYS A 179 -12.06 -6.34 2.03
CA LYS A 179 -11.79 -7.65 1.40
C LYS A 179 -10.33 -8.06 1.52
N MET A 180 -9.40 -7.10 1.39
CA MET A 180 -7.98 -7.36 1.60
C MET A 180 -7.69 -7.76 3.05
N GLU A 181 -8.22 -7.02 4.02
CA GLU A 181 -8.12 -7.34 5.45
C GLU A 181 -8.57 -8.77 5.72
N ASN A 182 -9.79 -9.12 5.31
CA ASN A 182 -10.37 -10.45 5.50
C ASN A 182 -9.56 -11.57 4.81
N LEU A 183 -9.02 -11.31 3.62
CA LEU A 183 -8.17 -12.29 2.92
C LEU A 183 -6.87 -12.54 3.68
N ILE A 184 -6.21 -11.50 4.19
CA ILE A 184 -4.97 -11.60 4.97
C ILE A 184 -5.23 -12.31 6.30
N GLU A 185 -6.32 -11.97 6.99
CA GLU A 185 -6.68 -12.61 8.26
C GLU A 185 -6.88 -14.12 8.13
N LYS A 186 -7.47 -14.56 7.03
CA LYS A 186 -7.70 -15.98 6.72
C LYS A 186 -6.46 -16.71 6.19
N ASN A 187 -5.46 -15.98 5.71
CA ASN A 187 -4.28 -16.54 5.05
C ASN A 187 -3.00 -15.86 5.57
N LYS A 188 -2.60 -16.18 6.79
CA LYS A 188 -1.45 -15.54 7.48
C LYS A 188 -0.11 -15.71 6.77
N ASP A 189 0.02 -16.71 5.89
CA ASP A 189 1.28 -17.05 5.22
C ASP A 189 1.51 -16.30 3.90
N ILE A 190 0.54 -15.51 3.43
CA ILE A 190 0.72 -14.74 2.21
C ILE A 190 1.54 -13.48 2.48
N MET A 191 2.38 -13.12 1.53
CA MET A 191 3.27 -11.95 1.60
C MET A 191 2.88 -10.83 0.63
N GLY A 192 1.83 -11.05 -0.15
CA GLY A 192 1.26 -10.08 -1.07
C GLY A 192 -0.08 -10.52 -1.62
N ILE A 193 -0.77 -9.60 -2.26
CA ILE A 193 -2.05 -9.82 -2.97
C ILE A 193 -1.95 -9.22 -4.36
N VAL A 194 -2.25 -10.02 -5.39
CA VAL A 194 -2.51 -9.51 -6.74
C VAL A 194 -3.98 -9.13 -6.84
N LEU A 195 -4.23 -7.89 -7.24
CA LEU A 195 -5.55 -7.42 -7.63
C LEU A 195 -5.73 -7.66 -9.13
N GLY A 196 -6.74 -8.44 -9.51
CA GLY A 196 -7.07 -8.71 -10.90
C GLY A 196 -7.24 -7.40 -11.68
N HIS A 197 -6.65 -7.30 -12.87
CA HIS A 197 -6.65 -6.12 -13.74
C HIS A 197 -6.12 -4.83 -13.11
N HIS A 198 -5.30 -4.91 -12.04
CA HIS A 198 -4.83 -3.70 -11.34
C HIS A 198 -3.33 -3.77 -11.02
N GLY A 199 -2.92 -4.49 -9.99
CA GLY A 199 -1.53 -4.47 -9.54
C GLY A 199 -1.28 -5.37 -8.34
N LEU A 200 -0.20 -5.06 -7.60
CA LEU A 200 0.32 -5.84 -6.48
C LEU A 200 0.30 -5.02 -5.18
N PHE A 201 -0.17 -5.62 -4.10
CA PHE A 201 0.05 -5.17 -2.73
C PHE A 201 1.02 -6.09 -2.00
N THR A 202 1.94 -5.50 -1.26
CA THR A 202 2.87 -6.16 -0.36
C THR A 202 2.97 -5.42 0.96
N TRP A 203 3.48 -6.05 1.99
CA TRP A 203 3.59 -5.47 3.33
C TRP A 203 4.75 -6.06 4.11
N GLY A 204 4.98 -5.54 5.31
CA GLY A 204 5.96 -6.05 6.27
C GLY A 204 5.92 -5.30 7.60
N ASP A 205 6.58 -5.86 8.61
CA ASP A 205 6.74 -5.25 9.92
C ASP A 205 7.78 -4.12 9.93
N THR A 206 8.63 -4.09 8.92
CA THR A 206 9.64 -3.06 8.71
C THR A 206 9.65 -2.58 7.27
N SER A 207 10.09 -1.33 7.05
CA SER A 207 10.27 -0.77 5.70
C SER A 207 11.22 -1.62 4.83
N LYS A 208 12.25 -2.23 5.45
CA LYS A 208 13.16 -3.14 4.75
C LYS A 208 12.45 -4.39 4.27
N GLU A 209 11.65 -5.00 5.12
CA GLU A 209 10.91 -6.21 4.80
C GLU A 209 9.86 -5.96 3.71
N CYS A 210 9.04 -4.91 3.89
CA CYS A 210 8.04 -4.52 2.91
C CYS A 210 8.68 -4.29 1.53
N TYR A 211 9.78 -3.51 1.45
CA TYR A 211 10.55 -3.32 0.22
C TYR A 211 11.08 -4.64 -0.35
N SER A 212 11.61 -5.52 0.51
CA SER A 212 12.14 -6.81 0.06
C SER A 212 11.04 -7.70 -0.52
N ASN A 213 9.85 -7.70 0.07
CA ASN A 213 8.69 -8.42 -0.45
C ASN A 213 8.24 -7.88 -1.81
N SER A 214 8.22 -6.54 -1.99
CA SER A 214 7.91 -5.91 -3.28
C SER A 214 8.93 -6.25 -4.37
N VAL A 215 10.20 -6.42 -4.02
CA VAL A 215 11.27 -6.78 -4.98
C VAL A 215 11.26 -8.27 -5.31
N GLN A 216 10.83 -9.11 -4.37
CA GLN A 216 10.84 -10.57 -4.53
C GLN A 216 9.66 -11.07 -5.38
N LEU A 217 8.51 -10.43 -5.29
CA LEU A 217 7.29 -10.78 -6.03
C LEU A 217 7.23 -10.11 -7.40
#